data_a26a6993d02918b87557b6175f12a620
#
_entry.id   a26a6993d02918b87557b6175f12a620
#
_cell.length_a   1.000
_cell.length_b   1.000
_cell.length_c   1.000
_cell.angle_alpha   90.00
_cell.angle_beta   90.00
_cell.angle_gamma   90.00
#
_symmetry.space_group_name_H-M   'P 1'
#
loop_
_entity.id
_entity.type
_entity.pdbx_description
1 polymer ?
#
loop_
_entity_poly.entity_id
_entity_poly.type
_entity_poly.pdbx_seq_one_letter_code
_entity_poly.pdbx_strand_id
1 'polypeptide(L)'
;MVRAITLLLLISLHSIQAFADNTVVVQTKGSGSSITVQQVGSGNVTGVYCGLGSFDSSLVNTHNCDNATIGVSIDGSSNIAYAQSVWSNHDSQVWSITVDGNDNYAVIDMDQDDNTATIIQNGNDNDALILGSGNNNVYKIEQTGDDMYAKFQTFADNSDIWSTQEGTGNHNVFVFNSNQADNNSTRVIQKGSGNKDADIFWYND
;
A
#
# COMPACT_ATOMS: atom_id res chain seq x y z
N MET A 1 -26.63 -1.43 2.91
CA MET A 1 -26.62 -2.90 3.14
C MET A 1 -25.17 -3.31 3.28
N VAL A 2 -24.71 -3.60 4.49
CA VAL A 2 -23.31 -4.02 4.72
C VAL A 2 -23.09 -5.39 4.07
N ARG A 3 -22.27 -5.47 3.03
CA ARG A 3 -21.96 -6.73 2.37
C ARG A 3 -20.69 -7.33 2.96
N ALA A 4 -20.87 -8.53 3.48
CA ALA A 4 -19.88 -9.56 3.82
C ALA A 4 -18.56 -9.09 4.47
N ILE A 5 -18.50 -9.20 5.77
CA ILE A 5 -17.22 -9.30 6.51
C ILE A 5 -16.87 -10.80 6.55
N THR A 6 -15.84 -11.22 5.82
CA THR A 6 -15.27 -12.55 5.99
C THR A 6 -14.05 -12.41 6.89
N LEU A 7 -14.21 -12.77 8.15
CA LEU A 7 -13.13 -12.77 9.15
C LEU A 7 -12.63 -14.19 9.34
N LEU A 8 -11.42 -14.48 8.90
CA LEU A 8 -10.72 -15.72 9.25
C LEU A 8 -9.66 -15.39 10.31
N LEU A 9 -9.97 -15.68 11.56
CA LEU A 9 -9.18 -15.26 12.73
C LEU A 9 -8.18 -16.33 13.14
N LEU A 10 -6.89 -16.03 13.08
CA LEU A 10 -5.84 -16.71 13.83
C LEU A 10 -5.02 -15.65 14.59
N ILE A 11 -5.43 -15.40 15.80
CA ILE A 11 -4.75 -14.60 16.85
C ILE A 11 -4.10 -13.28 16.37
N SER A 12 -4.91 -12.27 16.14
CA SER A 12 -4.50 -10.88 15.94
C SER A 12 -5.61 -9.94 16.40
N LEU A 13 -5.25 -8.77 16.89
CA LEU A 13 -6.21 -7.74 17.29
C LEU A 13 -6.65 -6.96 16.04
N HIS A 14 -7.93 -7.02 15.70
CA HIS A 14 -8.48 -6.32 14.54
C HIS A 14 -9.54 -5.32 15.00
N SER A 15 -9.49 -4.11 14.48
CA SER A 15 -10.60 -3.19 14.53
C SER A 15 -11.05 -2.86 13.10
N ILE A 16 -12.32 -3.09 12.80
CA ILE A 16 -12.91 -2.85 11.48
C ILE A 16 -14.14 -1.96 11.69
N GLN A 17 -14.18 -0.84 10.99
CA GLN A 17 -15.33 0.02 10.88
C GLN A 17 -15.66 0.25 9.41
N ALA A 18 -16.81 -0.20 8.96
CA ALA A 18 -17.28 -0.01 7.60
C ALA A 18 -18.72 0.52 7.61
N PHE A 19 -18.98 1.53 6.81
CA PHE A 19 -20.30 2.14 6.65
C PHE A 19 -20.77 2.03 5.20
N ALA A 20 -22.06 1.82 4.98
CA ALA A 20 -22.79 1.84 3.71
C ALA A 20 -22.05 1.30 2.47
N ASP A 21 -22.43 0.11 2.02
CA ASP A 21 -21.94 -0.58 0.79
C ASP A 21 -20.41 -0.75 0.65
N ASN A 22 -19.67 -0.51 1.71
CA ASN A 22 -18.23 -0.74 1.75
C ASN A 22 -17.90 -2.22 1.92
N THR A 23 -16.81 -2.66 1.29
CA THR A 23 -16.29 -4.02 1.40
C THR A 23 -14.95 -4.02 2.12
N VAL A 24 -14.81 -4.81 3.16
CA VAL A 24 -13.55 -5.04 3.86
C VAL A 24 -13.25 -6.53 3.91
N VAL A 25 -12.07 -6.90 3.45
CA VAL A 25 -11.54 -8.26 3.58
C VAL A 25 -10.22 -8.20 4.33
N VAL A 26 -10.13 -8.93 5.43
CA VAL A 26 -8.88 -9.05 6.20
C VAL A 26 -8.56 -10.53 6.34
N GLN A 27 -7.40 -10.92 5.86
CA GLN A 27 -6.86 -12.26 6.00
C GLN A 27 -5.44 -12.18 6.52
N THR A 28 -5.18 -12.83 7.64
CA THR A 28 -3.84 -12.86 8.21
C THR A 28 -3.48 -14.25 8.70
N LYS A 29 -2.19 -14.54 8.65
CA LYS A 29 -1.60 -15.72 9.25
C LYS A 29 -0.28 -15.32 9.89
N GLY A 30 -0.09 -15.63 11.13
CA GLY A 30 1.08 -15.24 11.93
C GLY A 30 0.66 -14.82 13.34
N SER A 31 1.58 -14.21 14.06
CA SER A 31 1.41 -13.79 15.44
C SER A 31 1.85 -12.36 15.67
N GLY A 32 1.29 -11.71 16.69
CA GLY A 32 1.70 -10.37 17.10
C GLY A 32 1.28 -9.23 16.17
N SER A 33 0.54 -9.49 15.09
CA SER A 33 0.15 -8.46 14.13
C SER A 33 -1.05 -7.65 14.61
N SER A 34 -1.04 -6.35 14.33
CA SER A 34 -2.11 -5.40 14.60
C SER A 34 -2.64 -4.82 13.28
N ILE A 35 -3.94 -4.99 13.04
CA ILE A 35 -4.58 -4.50 11.81
C ILE A 35 -5.75 -3.63 12.17
N THR A 36 -5.77 -2.43 11.60
CA THR A 36 -6.87 -1.47 11.72
C THR A 36 -7.36 -1.06 10.35
N VAL A 37 -8.66 -1.22 10.09
CA VAL A 37 -9.30 -0.74 8.86
C VAL A 37 -10.48 0.13 9.23
N GLN A 38 -10.50 1.34 8.71
CA GLN A 38 -11.60 2.29 8.85
C GLN A 38 -12.03 2.76 7.45
N GLN A 39 -13.32 2.70 7.17
CA GLN A 39 -13.90 3.21 5.94
C GLN A 39 -15.12 4.07 6.25
N VAL A 40 -15.14 5.28 5.72
CA VAL A 40 -16.27 6.21 5.74
C VAL A 40 -16.65 6.52 4.30
N GLY A 41 -17.95 6.69 4.04
CA GLY A 41 -18.45 6.89 2.68
C GLY A 41 -19.07 5.61 2.10
N SER A 42 -19.08 5.46 0.80
CA SER A 42 -19.78 4.37 0.13
C SER A 42 -18.99 3.76 -1.03
N GLY A 43 -19.20 2.46 -1.26
CA GLY A 43 -18.58 1.75 -2.40
C GLY A 43 -17.08 1.53 -2.27
N ASN A 44 -16.48 1.78 -1.12
CA ASN A 44 -15.06 1.56 -0.91
C ASN A 44 -14.73 0.06 -0.76
N VAL A 45 -13.60 -0.35 -1.28
CA VAL A 45 -13.08 -1.72 -1.19
C VAL A 45 -11.72 -1.72 -0.51
N THR A 46 -11.60 -2.45 0.58
CA THR A 46 -10.31 -2.66 1.25
C THR A 46 -10.00 -4.14 1.38
N GLY A 47 -8.80 -4.51 0.96
CA GLY A 47 -8.22 -5.83 1.19
C GLY A 47 -6.92 -5.76 1.97
N VAL A 48 -6.83 -6.49 3.07
CA VAL A 48 -5.59 -6.68 3.82
C VAL A 48 -5.26 -8.16 3.82
N TYR A 49 -4.13 -8.53 3.22
CA TYR A 49 -3.67 -9.90 3.08
C TYR A 49 -2.24 -10.01 3.60
N CYS A 50 -2.04 -10.66 4.73
CA CYS A 50 -0.75 -10.77 5.37
C CYS A 50 -0.47 -12.23 5.72
N GLY A 51 0.47 -12.86 5.01
CA GLY A 51 0.84 -14.26 5.21
C GLY A 51 -0.13 -15.31 4.64
N LEU A 52 -1.22 -14.91 4.03
CA LEU A 52 -2.16 -15.78 3.32
C LEU A 52 -2.36 -15.23 1.92
N GLY A 53 -2.29 -16.09 0.93
CA GLY A 53 -2.34 -15.84 -0.52
C GLY A 53 -3.18 -14.68 -1.02
N SER A 54 -2.96 -14.38 -2.26
CA SER A 54 -3.54 -13.27 -3.01
C SER A 54 -5.08 -13.23 -3.02
N PHE A 55 -5.63 -12.20 -3.62
CA PHE A 55 -7.02 -12.04 -4.03
C PHE A 55 -7.62 -13.28 -4.72
N ASP A 56 -6.77 -14.13 -5.29
CA ASP A 56 -7.14 -15.40 -5.86
C ASP A 56 -7.14 -16.48 -4.77
N SER A 57 -8.34 -16.91 -4.38
CA SER A 57 -8.58 -17.95 -3.37
C SER A 57 -7.96 -19.32 -3.70
N SER A 58 -7.33 -19.46 -4.84
CA SER A 58 -6.66 -20.70 -5.27
C SER A 58 -5.23 -20.85 -4.73
N LEU A 59 -4.62 -19.79 -4.23
CA LEU A 59 -3.27 -19.83 -3.69
C LEU A 59 -3.31 -20.00 -2.17
N VAL A 60 -3.16 -21.23 -1.72
CA VAL A 60 -2.92 -21.53 -0.29
C VAL A 60 -1.48 -21.13 0.04
N ASN A 61 -1.30 -19.92 0.51
CA ASN A 61 0.02 -19.47 0.93
C ASN A 61 0.35 -20.03 2.32
N THR A 62 1.57 -20.54 2.49
CA THR A 62 2.06 -21.13 3.73
C THR A 62 2.88 -20.14 4.58
N HIS A 63 3.03 -18.93 4.10
CA HIS A 63 3.88 -17.92 4.74
C HIS A 63 3.23 -17.29 5.97
N ASN A 64 4.03 -16.79 6.88
CA ASN A 64 3.58 -16.08 8.07
C ASN A 64 3.87 -14.57 7.94
N CYS A 65 3.03 -13.78 8.61
CA CYS A 65 3.21 -12.34 8.77
C CYS A 65 3.20 -12.08 10.28
N ASP A 66 4.38 -12.01 10.85
CA ASP A 66 4.53 -11.84 12.28
C ASP A 66 4.84 -10.37 12.64
N ASN A 67 4.33 -9.89 13.76
CA ASN A 67 4.56 -8.53 14.27
C ASN A 67 4.25 -7.38 13.30
N ALA A 68 3.40 -7.58 12.32
CA ALA A 68 3.04 -6.52 11.37
C ALA A 68 2.07 -5.50 11.97
N THR A 69 2.25 -4.25 11.62
CA THR A 69 1.32 -3.16 11.93
C THR A 69 0.73 -2.62 10.63
N ILE A 70 -0.58 -2.79 10.45
CA ILE A 70 -1.26 -2.41 9.21
C ILE A 70 -2.41 -1.47 9.53
N GLY A 71 -2.39 -0.28 8.95
CA GLY A 71 -3.45 0.70 9.06
C GLY A 71 -4.00 1.07 7.69
N VAL A 72 -5.32 0.99 7.51
CA VAL A 72 -6.01 1.50 6.32
C VAL A 72 -7.14 2.40 6.77
N SER A 73 -7.13 3.65 6.31
CA SER A 73 -8.16 4.64 6.57
C SER A 73 -8.64 5.24 5.26
N ILE A 74 -9.94 5.16 4.99
CA ILE A 74 -10.56 5.68 3.78
C ILE A 74 -11.72 6.58 4.18
N ASP A 75 -11.73 7.82 3.67
CA ASP A 75 -12.85 8.75 3.73
C ASP A 75 -13.20 9.19 2.31
N GLY A 76 -14.42 8.87 1.86
CA GLY A 76 -14.87 9.16 0.50
C GLY A 76 -15.62 7.99 -0.12
N SER A 77 -15.65 7.96 -1.45
CA SER A 77 -16.45 6.97 -2.17
C SER A 77 -15.67 6.30 -3.29
N SER A 78 -16.02 5.04 -3.57
CA SER A 78 -15.45 4.25 -4.68
C SER A 78 -13.94 4.06 -4.63
N ASN A 79 -13.31 4.23 -3.49
CA ASN A 79 -11.88 4.02 -3.33
C ASN A 79 -11.54 2.53 -3.22
N ILE A 80 -10.38 2.16 -3.74
CA ILE A 80 -9.85 0.80 -3.66
C ILE A 80 -8.50 0.83 -2.97
N ALA A 81 -8.34 0.11 -1.87
CA ALA A 81 -7.09 0.01 -1.13
C ALA A 81 -6.70 -1.45 -0.85
N TYR A 82 -5.49 -1.81 -1.19
CA TYR A 82 -4.94 -3.13 -0.90
C TYR A 82 -3.61 -3.03 -0.16
N ALA A 83 -3.53 -3.71 0.95
CA ALA A 83 -2.28 -3.97 1.67
C ALA A 83 -2.05 -5.48 1.68
N GLN A 84 -1.08 -5.96 0.95
CA GLN A 84 -0.85 -7.39 0.83
C GLN A 84 0.63 -7.75 0.87
N SER A 85 0.95 -8.93 1.39
CA SER A 85 2.23 -9.59 1.24
C SER A 85 2.03 -11.09 1.11
N VAL A 86 2.48 -11.66 0.00
CA VAL A 86 2.07 -13.00 -0.44
C VAL A 86 3.21 -13.98 -0.73
N TRP A 87 4.46 -13.53 -0.81
CA TRP A 87 5.54 -14.36 -1.38
C TRP A 87 6.52 -14.98 -0.39
N SER A 88 6.65 -14.45 0.83
CA SER A 88 7.59 -14.96 1.82
C SER A 88 7.05 -14.89 3.24
N ASN A 89 7.77 -15.47 4.22
CA ASN A 89 7.55 -15.15 5.61
C ASN A 89 8.04 -13.73 5.87
N HIS A 90 7.24 -12.94 6.60
CA HIS A 90 7.54 -11.55 6.89
C HIS A 90 7.51 -11.31 8.38
N ASP A 91 8.38 -10.45 8.83
CA ASP A 91 8.43 -9.99 10.20
C ASP A 91 8.49 -8.46 10.26
N SER A 92 7.86 -7.88 11.26
CA SER A 92 7.97 -6.45 11.60
C SER A 92 7.62 -5.48 10.46
N GLN A 93 6.62 -5.78 9.65
CA GLN A 93 6.15 -4.89 8.58
C GLN A 93 5.29 -3.75 9.12
N VAL A 94 5.44 -2.55 8.56
CA VAL A 94 4.57 -1.40 8.85
C VAL A 94 3.95 -0.86 7.56
N TRP A 95 2.64 -1.00 7.41
CA TRP A 95 1.91 -0.51 6.24
C TRP A 95 0.85 0.49 6.66
N SER A 96 0.80 1.60 5.95
CA SER A 96 -0.20 2.63 6.19
C SER A 96 -0.79 3.13 4.87
N ILE A 97 -2.10 3.06 4.74
CA ILE A 97 -2.84 3.65 3.62
C ILE A 97 -3.84 4.65 4.21
N THR A 98 -3.78 5.88 3.74
CA THR A 98 -4.77 6.92 4.06
C THR A 98 -5.27 7.52 2.76
N VAL A 99 -6.58 7.48 2.56
CA VAL A 99 -7.25 8.01 1.37
C VAL A 99 -8.36 8.96 1.81
N ASP A 100 -8.34 10.17 1.31
CA ASP A 100 -9.38 11.18 1.49
C ASP A 100 -9.79 11.70 0.09
N GLY A 101 -10.98 11.35 -0.36
CA GLY A 101 -11.47 11.66 -1.70
C GLY A 101 -12.18 10.49 -2.37
N ASN A 102 -12.34 10.56 -3.68
CA ASN A 102 -13.11 9.58 -4.42
C ASN A 102 -12.30 8.93 -5.54
N ASP A 103 -12.70 7.71 -5.90
CA ASP A 103 -12.18 6.98 -7.05
C ASP A 103 -10.63 6.78 -7.02
N ASN A 104 -10.04 6.80 -5.83
CA ASN A 104 -8.60 6.59 -5.66
C ASN A 104 -8.27 5.08 -5.60
N TYR A 105 -7.08 4.76 -6.08
CA TYR A 105 -6.51 3.42 -6.04
C TYR A 105 -5.18 3.41 -5.27
N ALA A 106 -5.08 2.62 -4.23
CA ALA A 106 -3.90 2.49 -3.40
C ALA A 106 -3.50 1.02 -3.23
N VAL A 107 -2.25 0.69 -3.45
CA VAL A 107 -1.71 -0.66 -3.26
C VAL A 107 -0.37 -0.60 -2.54
N ILE A 108 -0.17 -1.47 -1.61
CA ILE A 108 1.12 -1.84 -1.03
C ILE A 108 1.26 -3.35 -1.22
N ASP A 109 2.36 -3.80 -1.77
CA ASP A 109 2.75 -5.20 -1.88
C ASP A 109 4.19 -5.29 -1.39
N MET A 110 4.44 -6.00 -0.33
CA MET A 110 5.75 -6.00 0.33
C MET A 110 6.18 -7.39 0.69
N ASP A 111 7.42 -7.67 0.41
CA ASP A 111 8.10 -8.90 0.74
C ASP A 111 9.32 -8.60 1.64
N GLN A 112 9.82 -9.61 2.35
CA GLN A 112 10.95 -9.54 3.27
C GLN A 112 10.62 -8.76 4.57
N ASP A 113 11.64 -8.53 5.41
CA ASP A 113 11.46 -8.10 6.77
C ASP A 113 11.72 -6.61 7.00
N ASP A 114 11.16 -6.06 8.09
CA ASP A 114 11.42 -4.71 8.58
C ASP A 114 11.14 -3.60 7.56
N ASN A 115 10.20 -3.78 6.65
CA ASN A 115 9.83 -2.77 5.67
C ASN A 115 8.73 -1.85 6.17
N THR A 116 8.83 -0.58 5.81
CA THR A 116 7.80 0.43 6.09
C THR A 116 7.30 1.01 4.78
N ALA A 117 5.98 1.02 4.58
CA ALA A 117 5.36 1.66 3.43
C ALA A 117 4.18 2.53 3.83
N THR A 118 4.08 3.69 3.20
CA THR A 118 2.99 4.63 3.43
C THR A 118 2.47 5.16 2.12
N ILE A 119 1.14 5.13 1.95
CA ILE A 119 0.43 5.81 0.88
C ILE A 119 -0.53 6.82 1.52
N ILE A 120 -0.47 8.06 1.06
CA ILE A 120 -1.42 9.11 1.42
C ILE A 120 -1.94 9.73 0.13
N GLN A 121 -3.26 9.71 -0.06
CA GLN A 121 -3.95 10.31 -1.19
C GLN A 121 -5.03 11.27 -0.70
N ASN A 122 -4.94 12.53 -1.10
CA ASN A 122 -5.93 13.57 -0.83
C ASN A 122 -6.39 14.17 -2.16
N GLY A 123 -7.58 13.85 -2.59
CA GLY A 123 -8.14 14.24 -3.88
C GLY A 123 -8.81 13.07 -4.58
N ASN A 124 -9.02 13.19 -5.87
CA ASN A 124 -9.78 12.21 -6.63
C ASN A 124 -8.96 11.60 -7.75
N ASP A 125 -9.34 10.38 -8.18
CA ASP A 125 -8.76 9.70 -9.32
C ASP A 125 -7.22 9.53 -9.23
N ASN A 126 -6.69 9.37 -8.02
CA ASN A 126 -5.27 9.17 -7.82
C ASN A 126 -4.91 7.68 -7.80
N ASP A 127 -3.84 7.33 -8.50
CA ASP A 127 -3.23 6.01 -8.46
C ASP A 127 -1.91 6.05 -7.66
N ALA A 128 -1.72 5.08 -6.79
CA ALA A 128 -0.45 4.82 -6.15
C ALA A 128 -0.19 3.31 -6.14
N LEU A 129 1.05 2.92 -6.11
CA LEU A 129 1.46 1.52 -6.01
C LEU A 129 2.82 1.53 -5.35
N ILE A 130 3.14 0.67 -4.47
CA ILE A 130 4.49 0.55 -3.95
C ILE A 130 5.13 -0.72 -4.51
N LEU A 131 4.65 -1.90 -4.28
CA LEU A 131 5.39 -3.13 -4.38
C LEU A 131 6.63 -3.05 -3.46
N GLY A 132 7.55 -3.86 -3.56
CA GLY A 132 8.74 -3.82 -2.70
C GLY A 132 9.43 -5.17 -2.74
N SER A 133 10.46 -5.34 -2.07
CA SER A 133 11.22 -6.55 -1.77
C SER A 133 12.48 -6.11 -1.02
N GLY A 134 13.24 -7.06 -0.47
CA GLY A 134 14.39 -6.73 0.35
C GLY A 134 14.00 -6.29 1.76
N ASN A 135 15.00 -5.93 2.56
CA ASN A 135 14.81 -5.65 3.98
C ASN A 135 15.12 -4.21 4.32
N ASN A 136 14.50 -3.70 5.39
CA ASN A 136 14.75 -2.38 5.94
C ASN A 136 14.49 -1.23 4.97
N ASN A 137 13.55 -1.37 4.07
CA ASN A 137 13.19 -0.32 3.12
C ASN A 137 12.14 0.63 3.71
N VAL A 138 12.22 1.89 3.35
CA VAL A 138 11.24 2.91 3.66
C VAL A 138 10.70 3.49 2.37
N TYR A 139 9.44 3.30 2.10
CA TYR A 139 8.76 3.84 0.92
C TYR A 139 7.73 4.86 1.37
N LYS A 140 7.44 5.84 0.55
CA LYS A 140 6.37 6.79 0.80
C LYS A 140 5.82 7.32 -0.52
N ILE A 141 4.52 7.38 -0.64
CA ILE A 141 3.81 8.12 -1.68
C ILE A 141 2.92 9.14 -0.95
N GLU A 142 2.90 10.36 -1.41
CA GLU A 142 2.00 11.39 -0.92
C GLU A 142 1.48 12.18 -2.11
N GLN A 143 0.17 12.13 -2.34
CA GLN A 143 -0.51 12.78 -3.45
C GLN A 143 -1.55 13.74 -2.90
N THR A 144 -1.53 14.98 -3.34
CA THR A 144 -2.53 16.00 -3.01
C THR A 144 -2.98 16.67 -4.30
N GLY A 145 -4.22 16.46 -4.68
CA GLY A 145 -4.82 16.88 -5.95
C GLY A 145 -5.46 15.72 -6.68
N ASP A 146 -5.75 15.87 -7.94
CA ASP A 146 -6.50 14.91 -8.73
C ASP A 146 -5.67 14.34 -9.88
N ASP A 147 -6.05 13.15 -10.41
CA ASP A 147 -5.44 12.50 -11.57
C ASP A 147 -3.93 12.26 -11.45
N MET A 148 -3.45 11.90 -10.28
CA MET A 148 -2.04 11.65 -10.04
C MET A 148 -1.70 10.16 -10.11
N TYR A 149 -0.54 9.86 -10.67
CA TYR A 149 0.02 8.53 -10.73
C TYR A 149 1.38 8.48 -10.01
N ALA A 150 1.61 7.52 -9.19
CA ALA A 150 2.92 7.21 -8.62
C ALA A 150 3.09 5.68 -8.58
N LYS A 151 4.27 5.20 -8.88
CA LYS A 151 4.60 3.78 -8.82
C LYS A 151 6.04 3.66 -8.33
N PHE A 152 6.30 2.77 -7.43
CA PHE A 152 7.67 2.38 -7.13
C PHE A 152 7.98 1.04 -7.79
N GLN A 153 8.17 0.00 -7.27
CA GLN A 153 8.58 -1.33 -7.72
C GLN A 153 10.07 -1.54 -7.44
N THR A 154 10.39 -1.79 -6.23
CA THR A 154 11.79 -1.92 -5.79
C THR A 154 12.13 -3.37 -5.52
N PHE A 155 13.38 -3.73 -5.61
CA PHE A 155 13.91 -5.05 -5.27
C PHE A 155 15.20 -4.97 -4.43
N ALA A 156 15.61 -3.78 -4.02
CA ALA A 156 16.85 -3.54 -3.29
C ALA A 156 16.65 -3.38 -1.79
N ASP A 157 17.66 -3.74 -1.02
CA ASP A 157 17.71 -3.52 0.41
C ASP A 157 18.10 -2.08 0.76
N ASN A 158 17.58 -1.56 1.86
CA ASN A 158 17.86 -0.23 2.43
C ASN A 158 17.58 0.95 1.47
N SER A 159 16.52 0.86 0.70
CA SER A 159 16.08 1.93 -0.19
C SER A 159 15.13 2.89 0.51
N ASP A 160 15.48 4.16 0.59
CA ASP A 160 14.56 5.23 0.95
C ASP A 160 13.96 5.80 -0.33
N ILE A 161 12.71 5.60 -0.59
CA ILE A 161 12.04 6.17 -1.75
C ILE A 161 10.90 7.05 -1.27
N TRP A 162 10.89 8.30 -1.67
CA TRP A 162 9.84 9.23 -1.31
C TRP A 162 9.24 9.76 -2.60
N SER A 163 8.00 10.05 -2.68
CA SER A 163 7.40 10.85 -3.73
C SER A 163 6.46 11.82 -3.04
N THR A 164 6.38 13.01 -3.52
CA THR A 164 5.41 13.99 -3.08
C THR A 164 4.88 14.66 -4.32
N GLN A 165 3.61 14.59 -4.56
CA GLN A 165 2.93 15.27 -5.67
C GLN A 165 1.96 16.27 -5.08
N GLU A 166 2.03 17.52 -5.46
CA GLU A 166 1.13 18.59 -5.02
C GLU A 166 0.54 19.30 -6.24
N GLY A 167 -0.76 19.61 -6.22
CA GLY A 167 -1.45 20.37 -7.25
C GLY A 167 -2.49 19.55 -7.99
N THR A 168 -3.01 20.07 -9.09
CA THR A 168 -4.04 19.45 -9.91
C THR A 168 -3.46 18.87 -11.19
N GLY A 169 -3.80 17.65 -11.50
CA GLY A 169 -3.63 16.95 -12.78
C GLY A 169 -2.24 16.41 -13.08
N ASN A 170 -2.21 15.18 -13.56
CA ASN A 170 -1.16 14.46 -14.29
C ASN A 170 0.28 14.64 -13.80
N HIS A 171 0.53 14.19 -12.60
CA HIS A 171 1.88 14.01 -12.10
C HIS A 171 2.24 12.52 -12.18
N ASN A 172 3.08 12.16 -13.11
CA ASN A 172 3.58 10.79 -13.22
C ASN A 172 4.91 10.66 -12.48
N VAL A 173 5.01 9.69 -11.62
CA VAL A 173 6.28 9.25 -11.04
C VAL A 173 6.38 7.75 -11.23
N PHE A 174 7.42 7.30 -11.84
CA PHE A 174 7.76 5.89 -11.93
C PHE A 174 9.19 5.70 -11.44
N VAL A 175 9.36 4.94 -10.42
CA VAL A 175 10.69 4.57 -9.91
C VAL A 175 10.80 3.06 -9.99
N PHE A 176 11.73 2.58 -10.76
CA PHE A 176 12.10 1.19 -10.79
C PHE A 176 13.49 1.04 -10.20
N ASN A 177 13.63 0.26 -9.18
CA ASN A 177 14.91 -0.04 -8.57
C ASN A 177 15.15 -1.55 -8.71
N SER A 178 16.26 -1.98 -9.22
CA SER A 178 16.63 -3.37 -9.28
C SER A 178 17.82 -3.68 -8.36
N ASN A 179 17.93 -4.91 -7.96
CA ASN A 179 18.85 -5.48 -6.99
C ASN A 179 20.28 -4.97 -7.09
N GLN A 180 20.92 -4.79 -5.96
CA GLN A 180 22.35 -4.76 -5.63
C GLN A 180 22.97 -3.42 -5.22
N ALA A 181 22.24 -2.42 -4.86
CA ALA A 181 22.87 -1.24 -4.27
C ALA A 181 22.31 -0.99 -2.87
N ASP A 182 23.06 -1.32 -1.85
CA ASP A 182 22.78 -0.92 -0.49
C ASP A 182 22.77 0.60 -0.35
N ASN A 183 21.88 1.14 0.47
CA ASN A 183 21.77 2.55 0.82
C ASN A 183 21.31 3.46 -0.34
N ASN A 184 20.35 3.05 -1.13
CA ASN A 184 19.74 3.91 -2.13
C ASN A 184 18.81 4.95 -1.47
N SER A 185 18.83 6.17 -1.96
CA SER A 185 17.85 7.17 -1.62
C SER A 185 17.32 7.86 -2.86
N THR A 186 16.03 7.87 -3.04
CA THR A 186 15.38 8.56 -4.15
C THR A 186 14.35 9.51 -3.57
N ARG A 187 14.36 10.74 -4.01
CA ARG A 187 13.35 11.71 -3.63
C ARG A 187 12.81 12.41 -4.86
N VAL A 188 11.52 12.30 -5.11
CA VAL A 188 10.83 13.02 -6.16
C VAL A 188 9.83 13.96 -5.52
N ILE A 189 9.85 15.22 -5.89
CA ILE A 189 8.84 16.20 -5.51
C ILE A 189 8.35 16.88 -6.78
N GLN A 190 7.09 16.76 -7.07
CA GLN A 190 6.43 17.47 -8.17
C GLN A 190 5.39 18.42 -7.59
N LYS A 191 5.46 19.70 -7.96
CA LYS A 191 4.53 20.75 -7.51
C LYS A 191 3.96 21.49 -8.70
N GLY A 192 2.68 21.82 -8.64
CA GLY A 192 1.97 22.54 -9.68
C GLY A 192 1.22 21.62 -10.64
N SER A 193 0.50 22.19 -11.57
CA SER A 193 -0.35 21.46 -12.52
C SER A 193 0.40 21.04 -13.79
N GLY A 194 0.06 19.87 -14.33
CA GLY A 194 0.53 19.41 -15.64
C GLY A 194 1.97 18.96 -15.71
N ASN A 195 2.60 18.67 -14.58
CA ASN A 195 3.91 18.02 -14.58
C ASN A 195 3.75 16.59 -15.11
N LYS A 196 4.56 16.23 -16.06
CA LYS A 196 4.61 14.89 -16.61
C LYS A 196 6.03 14.37 -16.50
N ASP A 197 6.13 13.09 -16.19
CA ASP A 197 7.31 12.26 -16.25
C ASP A 197 8.42 12.62 -15.24
N ALA A 198 8.60 11.76 -14.28
CA ALA A 198 9.82 11.62 -13.51
C ALA A 198 10.18 10.13 -13.47
N ASP A 199 10.67 9.62 -14.59
CA ASP A 199 11.12 8.25 -14.67
C ASP A 199 12.53 8.15 -14.07
N ILE A 200 12.69 7.37 -13.04
CA ILE A 200 13.98 7.13 -12.40
C ILE A 200 14.25 5.64 -12.46
N PHE A 201 15.26 5.26 -13.21
CA PHE A 201 15.69 3.87 -13.31
C PHE A 201 17.05 3.70 -12.64
N TRP A 202 17.14 2.75 -11.75
CA TRP A 202 18.40 2.32 -11.15
C TRP A 202 18.67 0.89 -11.62
N TYR A 203 19.70 0.71 -12.40
CA TYR A 203 20.27 -0.59 -12.73
C TYR A 203 21.70 -0.61 -12.25
N ASN A 204 22.05 -1.54 -11.39
CA ASN A 204 23.43 -1.89 -11.16
C ASN A 204 23.58 -3.37 -11.56
N ASP A 205 24.38 -3.60 -12.56
CA ASP A 205 24.83 -4.93 -12.99
C ASP A 205 25.77 -5.55 -11.96
#